data_96ca7f88e2def400ecd08965e57325e8
#
_entry.id   96ca7f88e2def400ecd08965e57325e8
#
_cell.length_a   1.000
_cell.length_b   1.000
_cell.length_c   1.000
_cell.angle_alpha   90.00
_cell.angle_beta   90.00
_cell.angle_gamma   90.00
#
_symmetry.space_group_name_H-M   'P 1'
#
loop_
_entity.id
_entity.type
_entity.pdbx_description
1 polymer ?
#
loop_
_entity_poly.entity_id
_entity_poly.type
_entity_poly.pdbx_seq_one_letter_code
_entity_poly.pdbx_strand_id
1 'polypeptide(L)'
;MNSKRGLNRKFWSAFVLQLAAICFAAVIGVLGASVVIKDILIKQALQDEASHFWKQLQADPNTQVPDTFNMKGYLLDMEGQSALPEKYQSLGNGYQSISKEKGGELVWVEMKGKHKLVLIFKQEQVDALAFWFGVVPLVLLLIVVY
;
A
#
# COMPACT_ATOMS: atom_id res chain seq x y z
N MET A 1 47.02 15.77 32.07
CA MET A 1 46.49 14.45 31.58
C MET A 1 44.98 14.46 31.21
N ASN A 2 44.36 15.57 30.81
CA ASN A 2 42.92 15.67 30.53
C ASN A 2 42.54 15.73 29.04
N SER A 3 43.53 15.68 28.11
CA SER A 3 43.27 15.87 26.68
C SER A 3 42.66 14.63 25.99
N LYS A 4 42.90 13.43 26.49
CA LYS A 4 42.40 12.19 25.85
C LYS A 4 40.90 11.93 26.04
N ARG A 5 40.30 12.43 27.15
CA ARG A 5 38.84 12.28 27.39
C ARG A 5 37.99 13.14 26.48
N GLY A 6 38.46 14.32 26.10
CA GLY A 6 37.74 15.22 25.22
C GLY A 6 37.70 14.76 23.77
N LEU A 7 38.76 14.11 23.30
CA LEU A 7 38.87 13.59 21.94
C LEU A 7 37.91 12.40 21.72
N ASN A 8 37.91 11.45 22.66
CA ASN A 8 37.01 10.31 22.61
C ASN A 8 35.52 10.71 22.58
N ARG A 9 35.15 11.73 23.37
CA ARG A 9 33.78 12.21 23.42
C ARG A 9 33.33 12.89 22.10
N LYS A 10 34.23 13.60 21.43
CA LYS A 10 33.95 14.20 20.12
C LYS A 10 33.82 13.13 19.02
N PHE A 11 34.66 12.11 19.03
CA PHE A 11 34.53 10.98 18.09
C PHE A 11 33.23 10.18 18.32
N TRP A 12 32.86 9.93 19.58
CA TRP A 12 31.62 9.25 19.91
C TRP A 12 30.40 10.05 19.49
N SER A 13 30.38 11.37 19.70
CA SER A 13 29.27 12.20 19.29
C SER A 13 29.12 12.27 17.76
N ALA A 14 30.23 12.34 17.03
CA ALA A 14 30.21 12.29 15.57
C ALA A 14 29.69 10.95 15.05
N PHE A 15 30.13 9.85 15.65
CA PHE A 15 29.67 8.50 15.28
C PHE A 15 28.17 8.32 15.53
N VAL A 16 27.67 8.73 16.71
CA VAL A 16 26.25 8.67 17.05
C VAL A 16 25.42 9.55 16.12
N LEU A 17 25.89 10.75 15.78
CA LEU A 17 25.23 11.64 14.84
C LEU A 17 25.14 11.02 13.44
N GLN A 18 26.23 10.44 12.96
CA GLN A 18 26.25 9.76 11.66
C GLN A 18 25.29 8.56 11.63
N LEU A 19 25.27 7.77 12.68
CA LEU A 19 24.37 6.63 12.80
C LEU A 19 22.90 7.08 12.82
N ALA A 20 22.58 8.12 13.58
CA ALA A 20 21.24 8.71 13.61
C ALA A 20 20.81 9.23 12.23
N ALA A 21 21.73 9.86 11.48
CA ALA A 21 21.45 10.35 10.13
C ALA A 21 21.16 9.19 9.16
N ILE A 22 21.90 8.10 9.23
CA ILE A 22 21.66 6.90 8.40
C ILE A 22 20.30 6.29 8.73
N CYS A 23 19.97 6.14 10.02
CA CYS A 23 18.69 5.62 10.44
C CYS A 23 17.52 6.48 9.98
N PHE A 24 17.64 7.80 10.09
CA PHE A 24 16.65 8.76 9.65
C PHE A 24 16.43 8.68 8.13
N ALA A 25 17.52 8.62 7.35
CA ALA A 25 17.44 8.43 5.90
C ALA A 25 16.77 7.11 5.51
N ALA A 26 17.06 6.03 6.23
CA ALA A 26 16.43 4.72 5.99
C ALA A 26 14.91 4.76 6.26
N VAL A 27 14.49 5.40 7.35
CA VAL A 27 13.04 5.56 7.66
C VAL A 27 12.33 6.37 6.58
N ILE A 28 12.90 7.51 6.17
CA ILE A 28 12.33 8.31 5.08
C ILE A 28 12.25 7.50 3.78
N GLY A 29 13.28 6.72 3.47
CA GLY A 29 13.30 5.85 2.29
C GLY A 29 12.18 4.82 2.29
N VAL A 30 11.96 4.14 3.43
CA VAL A 30 10.89 3.14 3.58
C VAL A 30 9.50 3.78 3.48
N LEU A 31 9.30 4.93 4.15
CA LEU A 31 8.02 5.65 4.09
C LEU A 31 7.74 6.15 2.66
N GLY A 32 8.74 6.73 1.99
CA GLY A 32 8.61 7.17 0.61
C GLY A 32 8.30 6.02 -0.35
N ALA A 33 8.99 4.89 -0.21
CA ALA A 33 8.72 3.69 -1.00
C ALA A 33 7.29 3.17 -0.79
N SER A 34 6.79 3.19 0.45
CA SER A 34 5.42 2.76 0.76
C SER A 34 4.37 3.62 0.05
N VAL A 35 4.56 4.94 0.00
CA VAL A 35 3.65 5.85 -0.72
C VAL A 35 3.66 5.55 -2.22
N VAL A 36 4.84 5.38 -2.81
CA VAL A 36 4.96 5.07 -4.25
C VAL A 36 4.29 3.74 -4.59
N ILE A 37 4.49 2.71 -3.76
CA ILE A 37 3.85 1.41 -3.97
C ILE A 37 2.34 1.54 -3.94
N LYS A 38 1.78 2.22 -2.94
CA LYS A 38 0.33 2.38 -2.79
C LYS A 38 -0.29 3.18 -3.93
N ASP A 39 0.26 4.35 -4.23
CA ASP A 39 -0.39 5.29 -5.14
C ASP A 39 -0.13 5.00 -6.62
N ILE A 40 1.00 4.40 -6.95
CA ILE A 40 1.39 4.17 -8.34
C ILE A 40 1.21 2.70 -8.73
N LEU A 41 1.88 1.78 -8.04
CA LEU A 41 1.92 0.38 -8.47
C LEU A 41 0.58 -0.32 -8.26
N ILE A 42 -0.10 -0.11 -7.13
CA ILE A 42 -1.39 -0.74 -6.88
C ILE A 42 -2.46 -0.16 -7.80
N LYS A 43 -2.46 1.15 -8.02
CA LYS A 43 -3.37 1.78 -8.98
C LYS A 43 -3.20 1.21 -10.37
N GLN A 44 -1.96 1.08 -10.85
CA GLN A 44 -1.66 0.51 -12.15
C GLN A 44 -2.07 -0.96 -12.22
N ALA A 45 -1.77 -1.75 -11.20
CA ALA A 45 -2.17 -3.16 -11.14
C ALA A 45 -3.70 -3.34 -11.20
N LEU A 46 -4.47 -2.50 -10.49
CA LEU A 46 -5.93 -2.51 -10.54
C LEU A 46 -6.46 -2.14 -11.93
N GLN A 47 -5.83 -1.15 -12.58
CA GLN A 47 -6.21 -0.72 -13.92
C GLN A 47 -5.91 -1.80 -14.98
N ASP A 48 -4.75 -2.43 -14.88
CA ASP A 48 -4.33 -3.52 -15.78
C ASP A 48 -5.25 -4.74 -15.62
N GLU A 49 -5.58 -5.10 -14.37
CA GLU A 49 -6.50 -6.19 -14.08
C GLU A 49 -7.92 -5.91 -14.60
N ALA A 50 -8.42 -4.68 -14.41
CA ALA A 50 -9.69 -4.26 -14.98
C ALA A 50 -9.70 -4.38 -16.51
N SER A 51 -8.65 -3.92 -17.17
CA SER A 51 -8.49 -4.00 -18.63
C SER A 51 -8.44 -5.45 -19.12
N HIS A 52 -7.75 -6.32 -18.38
CA HIS A 52 -7.66 -7.74 -18.68
C HIS A 52 -9.03 -8.42 -18.53
N PHE A 53 -9.72 -8.16 -17.42
CA PHE A 53 -11.07 -8.68 -17.18
C PHE A 53 -12.06 -8.29 -18.30
N TRP A 54 -12.05 -7.01 -18.72
CA TRP A 54 -12.94 -6.56 -19.81
C TRP A 54 -12.68 -7.26 -21.14
N LYS A 55 -11.42 -7.56 -21.45
CA LYS A 55 -11.06 -8.32 -22.65
C LYS A 55 -11.57 -9.77 -22.57
N GLN A 56 -11.42 -10.41 -21.40
CA GLN A 56 -11.91 -11.75 -21.19
C GLN A 56 -13.44 -11.82 -21.23
N LEU A 57 -14.14 -10.85 -20.62
CA LEU A 57 -15.60 -10.81 -20.63
C LEU A 57 -16.18 -10.64 -22.04
N GLN A 58 -15.46 -9.92 -22.93
CA GLN A 58 -15.85 -9.81 -24.33
C GLN A 58 -15.71 -11.14 -25.09
N ALA A 59 -14.73 -11.95 -24.73
CA ALA A 59 -14.49 -13.26 -25.34
C ALA A 59 -15.40 -14.35 -24.76
N ASP A 60 -15.65 -14.31 -23.45
CA ASP A 60 -16.51 -15.25 -22.72
C ASP A 60 -17.38 -14.51 -21.71
N PRO A 61 -18.71 -14.44 -21.93
CA PRO A 61 -19.66 -13.82 -21.01
C PRO A 61 -19.71 -14.45 -19.59
N ASN A 62 -19.22 -15.68 -19.45
CA ASN A 62 -19.19 -16.39 -18.16
C ASN A 62 -17.86 -16.19 -17.41
N THR A 63 -17.01 -15.28 -17.83
CA THR A 63 -15.75 -14.96 -17.15
C THR A 63 -16.00 -14.59 -15.70
N GLN A 64 -15.28 -15.27 -14.81
CA GLN A 64 -15.37 -15.00 -13.37
C GLN A 64 -14.60 -13.72 -13.02
N VAL A 65 -15.17 -12.94 -12.10
CA VAL A 65 -14.49 -11.75 -11.56
C VAL A 65 -13.24 -12.16 -10.78
N PRO A 66 -12.19 -11.34 -10.78
CA PRO A 66 -10.99 -11.59 -10.00
C PRO A 66 -11.35 -11.77 -8.52
N ASP A 67 -10.95 -12.88 -7.93
CA ASP A 67 -11.08 -13.16 -6.51
C ASP A 67 -9.79 -13.82 -6.04
N THR A 68 -8.91 -13.02 -5.46
CA THR A 68 -7.64 -13.45 -4.92
C THR A 68 -7.55 -13.06 -3.45
N PHE A 69 -6.50 -13.51 -2.77
CA PHE A 69 -6.30 -13.22 -1.36
C PHE A 69 -6.27 -11.71 -1.05
N ASN A 70 -5.71 -10.90 -1.96
CA ASN A 70 -5.54 -9.45 -1.77
C ASN A 70 -6.54 -8.62 -2.57
N MET A 71 -7.21 -9.21 -3.56
CA MET A 71 -8.08 -8.49 -4.48
C MET A 71 -9.42 -9.20 -4.61
N LYS A 72 -10.50 -8.44 -4.50
CA LYS A 72 -11.85 -8.93 -4.70
C LYS A 72 -12.57 -8.10 -5.75
N GLY A 73 -13.10 -8.77 -6.78
CA GLY A 73 -13.86 -8.15 -7.84
C GLY A 73 -15.36 -8.34 -7.65
N TYR A 74 -16.12 -7.33 -8.10
CA TYR A 74 -17.58 -7.41 -8.23
C TYR A 74 -17.96 -6.90 -9.61
N LEU A 75 -18.76 -7.67 -10.32
CA LEU A 75 -19.38 -7.25 -11.57
C LEU A 75 -20.88 -7.07 -11.32
N LEU A 76 -21.36 -5.87 -11.56
CA LEU A 76 -22.75 -5.48 -11.35
C LEU A 76 -23.38 -5.13 -12.68
N ASP A 77 -24.57 -5.64 -12.90
CA ASP A 77 -25.46 -5.09 -13.93
C ASP A 77 -26.25 -3.92 -13.33
N MET A 78 -26.68 -2.96 -14.15
CA MET A 78 -27.41 -1.78 -13.65
C MET A 78 -28.68 -2.12 -12.84
N GLU A 79 -29.19 -3.34 -13.03
CA GLU A 79 -30.33 -3.87 -12.28
C GLU A 79 -29.97 -4.61 -10.99
N GLY A 80 -28.68 -4.93 -10.77
CA GLY A 80 -28.18 -5.79 -9.69
C GLY A 80 -27.38 -5.10 -8.60
N GLN A 81 -27.69 -3.86 -8.23
CA GLN A 81 -26.95 -3.11 -7.19
C GLN A 81 -26.95 -3.76 -5.79
N SER A 82 -27.79 -4.78 -5.57
CA SER A 82 -27.96 -5.43 -4.25
C SER A 82 -26.81 -6.36 -3.82
N ALA A 83 -25.90 -6.73 -4.71
CA ALA A 83 -24.79 -7.63 -4.39
C ALA A 83 -23.53 -6.92 -3.86
N LEU A 84 -23.47 -5.59 -3.95
CA LEU A 84 -22.34 -4.78 -3.51
C LEU A 84 -22.57 -4.29 -2.08
N PRO A 85 -21.61 -4.43 -1.16
CA PRO A 85 -21.70 -3.83 0.17
C PRO A 85 -21.97 -2.33 0.09
N GLU A 86 -22.79 -1.81 1.00
CA GLU A 86 -23.25 -0.40 1.00
C GLU A 86 -22.10 0.61 0.91
N LYS A 87 -20.98 0.33 1.56
CA LYS A 87 -19.78 1.19 1.56
C LYS A 87 -19.19 1.45 0.17
N TYR A 88 -19.48 0.62 -0.82
CA TYR A 88 -18.97 0.76 -2.18
C TYR A 88 -20.02 1.24 -3.19
N GLN A 89 -21.28 1.28 -2.81
CA GLN A 89 -22.38 1.62 -3.72
C GLN A 89 -22.31 3.08 -4.22
N SER A 90 -21.86 3.98 -3.36
CA SER A 90 -21.75 5.42 -3.64
C SER A 90 -20.49 5.84 -4.39
N LEU A 91 -19.61 4.88 -4.72
CA LEU A 91 -18.33 5.19 -5.37
C LEU A 91 -18.52 5.56 -6.84
N GLY A 92 -17.89 6.67 -7.23
CA GLY A 92 -17.79 7.09 -8.63
C GLY A 92 -16.73 6.30 -9.40
N ASN A 93 -16.65 6.54 -10.72
CA ASN A 93 -15.61 5.93 -11.55
C ASN A 93 -14.21 6.37 -11.15
N GLY A 94 -13.25 5.47 -11.31
CA GLY A 94 -11.85 5.70 -11.12
C GLY A 94 -11.28 5.08 -9.85
N TYR A 95 -10.06 5.49 -9.52
CA TYR A 95 -9.32 5.04 -8.36
C TYR A 95 -9.72 5.83 -7.12
N GLN A 96 -10.06 5.12 -6.03
CA GLN A 96 -10.46 5.71 -4.77
C GLN A 96 -9.86 4.94 -3.59
N SER A 97 -9.50 5.64 -2.53
CA SER A 97 -9.07 5.04 -1.27
C SER A 97 -10.19 5.17 -0.25
N ILE A 98 -10.64 4.05 0.28
CA ILE A 98 -11.69 3.99 1.30
C ILE A 98 -11.07 3.61 2.62
N SER A 99 -11.47 4.32 3.67
CA SER A 99 -11.05 4.16 5.05
C SER A 99 -9.65 4.69 5.39
N LYS A 100 -9.66 5.60 6.35
CA LYS A 100 -8.46 6.15 7.00
C LYS A 100 -8.06 5.36 8.25
N GLU A 101 -8.86 4.39 8.67
CA GLU A 101 -8.58 3.54 9.81
C GLU A 101 -7.87 2.26 9.36
N LYS A 102 -7.08 1.67 10.26
CA LYS A 102 -6.20 0.50 10.07
C LYS A 102 -6.69 -0.46 8.98
N GLY A 103 -5.94 -0.58 7.88
CA GLY A 103 -6.25 -1.48 6.78
C GLY A 103 -7.06 -0.82 5.65
N GLY A 104 -6.60 0.33 5.15
CA GLY A 104 -7.23 1.03 4.02
C GLY A 104 -7.47 0.11 2.83
N GLU A 105 -8.62 0.28 2.18
CA GLU A 105 -8.97 -0.43 0.96
C GLU A 105 -8.80 0.51 -0.23
N LEU A 106 -8.13 0.03 -1.27
CA LEU A 106 -8.00 0.72 -2.54
C LEU A 106 -9.01 0.14 -3.51
N VAL A 107 -9.78 0.99 -4.14
CA VAL A 107 -10.88 0.58 -5.00
C VAL A 107 -10.72 1.18 -6.38
N TRP A 108 -10.87 0.36 -7.41
CA TRP A 108 -10.99 0.76 -8.79
C TRP A 108 -12.41 0.51 -9.26
N VAL A 109 -13.08 1.54 -9.77
CA VAL A 109 -14.43 1.44 -10.33
C VAL A 109 -14.38 1.82 -11.80
N GLU A 110 -14.88 0.97 -12.66
CA GLU A 110 -14.98 1.20 -14.08
C GLU A 110 -16.35 0.78 -14.61
N MET A 111 -16.98 1.66 -15.38
CA MET A 111 -18.26 1.37 -16.03
C MET A 111 -18.05 1.18 -17.53
N LYS A 112 -18.55 0.09 -18.07
CA LYS A 112 -18.62 -0.17 -19.51
C LYS A 112 -20.03 -0.62 -19.91
N GLY A 113 -20.73 0.22 -20.67
CA GLY A 113 -22.11 -0.06 -21.06
C GLY A 113 -23.02 -0.18 -19.85
N LYS A 114 -23.65 -1.35 -19.66
CA LYS A 114 -24.54 -1.65 -18.54
C LYS A 114 -23.86 -2.28 -17.34
N HIS A 115 -22.56 -2.59 -17.46
CA HIS A 115 -21.81 -3.29 -16.42
C HIS A 115 -20.92 -2.31 -15.64
N LYS A 116 -20.90 -2.48 -14.32
CA LYS A 116 -20.02 -1.79 -13.39
C LYS A 116 -19.06 -2.81 -12.76
N LEU A 117 -17.77 -2.64 -13.00
CA LEU A 117 -16.71 -3.42 -12.37
C LEU A 117 -16.18 -2.68 -11.16
N VAL A 118 -16.12 -3.34 -10.01
CA VAL A 118 -15.52 -2.82 -8.79
C VAL A 118 -14.44 -3.79 -8.34
N LEU A 119 -13.19 -3.33 -8.33
CA LEU A 119 -12.03 -4.08 -7.83
C LEU A 119 -11.59 -3.47 -6.50
N ILE A 120 -11.49 -4.30 -5.47
CA ILE A 120 -11.12 -3.89 -4.12
C ILE A 120 -9.81 -4.56 -3.76
N PHE A 121 -8.81 -3.76 -3.39
CA PHE A 121 -7.51 -4.24 -2.92
C PHE A 121 -7.34 -3.93 -1.44
N LYS A 122 -7.02 -4.96 -0.63
CA LYS A 122 -6.80 -4.84 0.81
C LYS A 122 -5.34 -4.54 1.11
N GLN A 123 -5.07 -3.43 1.80
CA GLN A 123 -3.71 -2.95 2.10
C GLN A 123 -3.08 -3.54 3.36
N GLU A 124 -3.82 -4.24 4.20
CA GLU A 124 -3.36 -4.69 5.54
C GLU A 124 -1.98 -5.35 5.54
N GLN A 125 -1.67 -6.12 4.51
CA GLN A 125 -0.40 -6.84 4.43
C GLN A 125 0.79 -5.95 4.05
N VAL A 126 0.56 -4.94 3.22
CA VAL A 126 1.63 -4.01 2.81
C VAL A 126 2.09 -3.16 3.99
N ASP A 127 1.17 -2.74 4.83
CA ASP A 127 1.48 -1.95 6.03
C ASP A 127 2.23 -2.78 7.09
N ALA A 128 1.86 -4.04 7.27
CA ALA A 128 2.57 -4.95 8.16
C ALA A 128 4.02 -5.20 7.69
N LEU A 129 4.23 -5.41 6.41
CA LEU A 129 5.58 -5.60 5.84
C LEU A 129 6.44 -4.35 6.00
N ALA A 130 5.90 -3.16 5.70
CA ALA A 130 6.61 -1.90 5.88
C ALA A 130 7.01 -1.67 7.35
N PHE A 131 6.15 -2.03 8.30
CA PHE A 131 6.46 -1.96 9.73
C PHE A 131 7.59 -2.92 10.12
N TRP A 132 7.48 -4.21 9.74
CA TRP A 132 8.48 -5.22 10.11
C TRP A 132 9.86 -4.94 9.51
N PHE A 133 9.92 -4.55 8.23
CA PHE A 133 11.19 -4.29 7.55
C PHE A 133 11.73 -2.87 7.75
N GLY A 134 10.91 -1.91 8.15
CA GLY A 134 11.33 -0.53 8.41
C GLY A 134 11.61 -0.26 9.89
N VAL A 135 10.63 -0.52 10.75
CA VAL A 135 10.69 -0.11 12.17
C VAL A 135 11.50 -1.07 13.02
N VAL A 136 11.36 -2.39 12.80
CA VAL A 136 12.05 -3.39 13.63
C VAL A 136 13.57 -3.31 13.55
N PRO A 137 14.22 -3.23 12.37
CA PRO A 137 15.67 -3.05 12.29
C PRO A 137 16.15 -1.76 12.95
N LEU A 138 15.37 -0.67 12.84
CA LEU A 138 15.68 0.59 13.48
C LEU A 138 15.71 0.47 15.01
N VAL A 139 14.69 -0.17 15.59
CA VAL A 139 14.60 -0.37 17.03
C VAL A 139 15.75 -1.26 17.53
N LEU A 140 16.06 -2.36 16.81
CA LEU A 140 17.19 -3.23 17.14
C LEU A 140 18.50 -2.46 17.12
N LEU A 141 18.71 -1.62 16.13
CA LEU A 141 19.92 -0.81 16.02
C LEU A 141 20.04 0.19 17.16
N LEU A 142 18.95 0.84 17.56
CA LEU A 142 18.94 1.74 18.72
C LEU A 142 19.26 1.00 20.03
N ILE A 143 18.78 -0.23 20.21
CA ILE A 143 19.11 -1.06 21.40
C ILE A 143 20.59 -1.39 21.44
N VAL A 144 21.19 -1.76 20.29
CA VAL A 144 22.63 -2.09 20.20
C VAL A 144 23.51 -0.88 20.48
N VAL A 145 23.08 0.33 20.12
CA VAL A 145 23.83 1.58 20.36
C VAL A 145 23.71 2.06 21.79
N TYR A 146 22.60 1.80 22.45
CA TYR A 146 22.39 2.20 23.85
C TYR A 146 23.15 1.28 24.82
#